data_a00a13140be201ddf3ceb8d24284312a
#
_entry.id   a00a13140be201ddf3ceb8d24284312a
#
_cell.length_a   1.000
_cell.length_b   1.000
_cell.length_c   1.000
_cell.angle_alpha   90.00
_cell.angle_beta   90.00
_cell.angle_gamma   90.00
#
_symmetry.space_group_name_H-M   'P 1'
#
loop_
_entity.id
_entity.type
_entity.pdbx_description
1 polymer ?
#
loop_
_entity_poly.entity_id
_entity_poly.type
_entity_poly.pdbx_seq_one_letter_code
_entity_poly.pdbx_strand_id
1 'polypeptide(L)'
;MVESDPQTYKEVSGDPIWKASMKEEFSSLQKSNTWELVDLPPGRILVQCKWVYKTKFAADGSPLKYKARLVAKGYSQVHGIYYNETFSPVAKMDSVRLALAIVASKQWEVHHMDLKCALMNGAPTK
;
A
#
# COMPACT_ATOMS: atom_id res chain seq x y z
N MET A 1 -3.66 2.52 27.38
CA MET A 1 -3.35 3.65 26.49
C MET A 1 -3.04 3.08 25.11
N VAL A 2 -3.77 3.45 24.09
CA VAL A 2 -3.42 3.06 22.74
C VAL A 2 -2.24 3.92 22.32
N GLU A 3 -1.07 3.31 22.20
CA GLU A 3 0.13 3.99 21.73
C GLU A 3 -0.11 4.47 20.30
N SER A 4 0.07 5.75 20.03
CA SER A 4 -0.15 6.30 18.68
C SER A 4 0.91 5.78 17.72
N ASP A 5 0.51 5.46 16.49
CA ASP A 5 1.46 5.05 15.46
C ASP A 5 2.57 6.11 15.27
N PRO A 6 3.83 5.71 15.10
CA PRO A 6 4.94 6.63 14.88
C PRO A 6 4.69 7.50 13.63
N GLN A 7 5.09 8.76 13.70
CA GLN A 7 4.89 9.73 12.62
C GLN A 7 6.17 9.97 11.81
N THR A 8 7.33 9.73 12.40
CA THR A 8 8.61 10.07 11.81
C THR A 8 9.59 8.88 11.81
N TYR A 9 10.51 8.89 10.85
CA TYR A 9 11.61 7.92 10.81
C TYR A 9 12.47 7.97 12.07
N LYS A 10 12.65 9.15 12.66
CA LYS A 10 13.48 9.33 13.85
C LYS A 10 12.94 8.53 15.06
N GLU A 11 11.63 8.46 15.20
CA GLU A 11 10.98 7.71 16.29
C GLU A 11 11.23 6.20 16.17
N VAL A 12 11.30 5.68 14.96
CA VAL A 12 11.42 4.23 14.70
C VAL A 12 12.84 3.77 14.39
N SER A 13 13.79 4.68 14.20
CA SER A 13 15.15 4.38 13.74
C SER A 13 15.94 3.47 14.69
N GLY A 14 15.57 3.43 15.97
CA GLY A 14 16.14 2.53 16.99
C GLY A 14 15.41 1.21 17.16
N ASP A 15 14.20 1.08 16.65
CA ASP A 15 13.32 -0.05 16.90
C ASP A 15 13.51 -1.18 15.85
N PRO A 16 13.93 -2.39 16.27
CA PRO A 16 14.16 -3.50 15.36
C PRO A 16 12.90 -4.00 14.66
N ILE A 17 11.72 -3.85 15.29
CA ILE A 17 10.43 -4.29 14.74
C ILE A 17 10.06 -3.43 13.53
N TRP A 18 10.15 -2.11 13.68
CA TRP A 18 9.90 -1.18 12.58
C TRP A 18 10.94 -1.27 11.47
N LYS A 19 12.21 -1.50 11.82
CA LYS A 19 13.26 -1.76 10.82
C LYS A 19 12.98 -3.01 9.98
N ALA A 20 12.52 -4.09 10.61
CA ALA A 20 12.12 -5.30 9.90
C ALA A 20 10.94 -5.05 8.95
N SER A 21 9.93 -4.31 9.42
CA SER A 21 8.76 -3.93 8.60
C SER A 21 9.13 -3.05 7.40
N MET A 22 10.02 -2.08 7.59
CA MET A 22 10.54 -1.25 6.49
C MET A 22 11.35 -2.06 5.48
N LYS A 23 12.17 -3.00 5.95
CA LYS A 23 12.95 -3.89 5.08
C LYS A 23 12.05 -4.82 4.27
N GLU A 24 10.96 -5.32 4.86
CA GLU A 24 9.96 -6.14 4.16
C GLU A 24 9.32 -5.35 3.01
N GLU A 25 8.87 -4.13 3.29
CA GLU A 25 8.27 -3.24 2.28
C GLU A 25 9.25 -2.92 1.15
N PHE A 26 10.46 -2.51 1.49
CA PHE A 26 11.49 -2.19 0.51
C PHE A 26 11.82 -3.39 -0.40
N SER A 27 11.98 -4.58 0.19
CA SER A 27 12.22 -5.81 -0.57
C SER A 27 11.04 -6.16 -1.49
N SER A 28 9.81 -5.90 -1.05
CA SER A 28 8.61 -6.11 -1.86
C SER A 28 8.57 -5.19 -3.07
N LEU A 29 8.90 -3.91 -2.88
CA LEU A 29 8.97 -2.92 -3.95
C LEU A 29 10.06 -3.26 -4.98
N GLN A 30 11.23 -3.72 -4.51
CA GLN A 30 12.31 -4.17 -5.40
C GLN A 30 11.91 -5.40 -6.23
N LYS A 31 11.30 -6.40 -5.59
CA LYS A 31 10.84 -7.63 -6.28
C LYS A 31 9.77 -7.36 -7.31
N SER A 32 8.96 -6.34 -7.10
CA SER A 32 7.91 -5.91 -8.04
C SER A 32 8.43 -4.99 -9.15
N ASN A 33 9.75 -4.74 -9.22
CA ASN A 33 10.36 -3.81 -10.17
C ASN A 33 9.65 -2.44 -10.23
N THR A 34 9.27 -1.91 -9.05
CA THR A 34 8.45 -0.70 -8.93
C THR A 34 9.22 0.54 -9.37
N TRP A 35 10.56 0.51 -9.31
CA TRP A 35 11.44 1.61 -9.70
C TRP A 35 12.76 1.11 -10.29
N GLU A 36 13.43 2.01 -10.97
CA GLU A 36 14.83 1.88 -11.39
C GLU A 36 15.60 3.16 -11.03
N LEU A 37 16.92 3.05 -10.89
CA LEU A 37 17.77 4.19 -10.66
C LEU A 37 18.07 4.86 -12.00
N VAL A 38 17.71 6.14 -12.10
CA VAL A 38 17.94 6.96 -13.30
C VAL A 38 18.48 8.32 -12.89
N ASP A 39 19.17 9.00 -13.82
CA ASP A 39 19.52 10.40 -13.65
C ASP A 39 18.27 11.27 -13.72
N LEU A 40 18.23 12.34 -12.91
CA LEU A 40 17.10 13.25 -12.92
C LEU A 40 16.98 13.93 -14.30
N PRO A 41 15.87 13.75 -15.03
CA PRO A 41 15.68 14.42 -16.31
C PRO A 41 15.69 15.95 -16.17
N PRO A 42 16.25 16.68 -17.15
CA PRO A 42 16.28 18.14 -17.12
C PRO A 42 14.87 18.74 -16.97
N GLY A 43 14.75 19.76 -16.13
CA GLY A 43 13.48 20.47 -15.89
C GLY A 43 12.44 19.70 -15.05
N ARG A 44 12.80 18.56 -14.49
CA ARG A 44 11.92 17.80 -13.59
C ARG A 44 12.22 18.08 -12.11
N ILE A 45 11.19 18.13 -11.31
CA ILE A 45 11.27 18.30 -9.86
C ILE A 45 11.07 16.94 -9.20
N LEU A 46 11.92 16.62 -8.23
CA LEU A 46 11.80 15.36 -7.47
C LEU A 46 10.53 15.34 -6.63
N VAL A 47 9.73 14.31 -6.80
CA VAL A 47 8.65 13.99 -5.86
C VAL A 47 9.27 13.27 -4.66
N GLN A 48 9.17 13.89 -3.50
CA GLN A 48 9.67 13.30 -2.26
C GLN A 48 8.80 12.12 -1.83
N CYS A 49 9.38 11.20 -1.07
CA CYS A 49 8.64 10.13 -0.40
C CYS A 49 8.75 10.24 1.12
N LYS A 50 7.84 9.55 1.80
CA LYS A 50 7.85 9.41 3.25
C LYS A 50 7.46 7.99 3.65
N TRP A 51 7.90 7.59 4.82
CA TRP A 51 7.40 6.39 5.47
C TRP A 51 6.09 6.67 6.20
N VAL A 52 5.16 5.73 6.11
CA VAL A 52 3.91 5.70 6.88
C VAL A 52 3.90 4.41 7.68
N TYR A 53 3.68 4.53 8.97
CA TYR A 53 3.69 3.43 9.92
C TYR A 53 2.27 3.15 10.40
N LYS A 54 1.93 1.88 10.56
CA LYS A 54 0.62 1.46 11.04
C LYS A 54 0.72 0.19 11.86
N THR A 55 0.24 0.24 13.09
CA THR A 55 0.04 -0.94 13.92
C THR A 55 -1.34 -1.51 13.67
N LYS A 56 -1.41 -2.79 13.37
CA LYS A 56 -2.67 -3.53 13.34
C LYS A 56 -2.86 -4.25 14.64
N PHE A 57 -4.01 -4.13 15.23
CA PHE A 57 -4.37 -4.76 16.49
C PHE A 57 -5.33 -5.95 16.25
N ALA A 58 -5.20 -6.96 17.08
CA ALA A 58 -6.18 -8.05 17.17
C ALA A 58 -7.43 -7.58 17.91
N ALA A 59 -8.48 -8.41 17.92
CA ALA A 59 -9.74 -8.08 18.58
C ALA A 59 -9.60 -7.90 20.11
N ASP A 60 -8.59 -8.49 20.72
CA ASP A 60 -8.26 -8.36 22.13
C ASP A 60 -7.44 -7.10 22.47
N GLY A 61 -7.12 -6.27 21.45
CA GLY A 61 -6.33 -5.05 21.60
C GLY A 61 -4.80 -5.27 21.61
N SER A 62 -4.32 -6.50 21.46
CA SER A 62 -2.89 -6.78 21.33
C SER A 62 -2.36 -6.40 19.95
N PRO A 63 -1.11 -5.94 19.82
CA PRO A 63 -0.52 -5.63 18.53
C PRO A 63 -0.32 -6.93 17.72
N LEU A 64 -1.02 -7.01 16.59
CA LEU A 64 -0.99 -8.17 15.69
C LEU A 64 0.13 -8.06 14.64
N LYS A 65 0.29 -6.88 14.07
CA LYS A 65 1.26 -6.65 12.99
C LYS A 65 1.64 -5.18 12.89
N TYR A 66 2.94 -4.94 12.73
CA TYR A 66 3.50 -3.64 12.39
C TYR A 66 3.70 -3.54 10.87
N LYS A 67 3.23 -2.47 10.27
CA LYS A 67 3.31 -2.28 8.83
C LYS A 67 3.89 -0.91 8.50
N ALA A 68 4.99 -0.90 7.75
CA ALA A 68 5.57 0.29 7.17
C ALA A 68 5.26 0.34 5.68
N ARG A 69 4.98 1.52 5.13
CA ARG A 69 4.79 1.76 3.70
C ARG A 69 5.59 2.96 3.26
N LEU A 70 6.28 2.83 2.14
CA LEU A 70 6.92 3.94 1.47
C LEU A 70 5.92 4.57 0.49
N VAL A 71 5.60 5.85 0.69
CA VAL A 71 4.61 6.56 -0.12
C VAL A 71 5.19 7.83 -0.72
N ALA A 72 4.82 8.14 -1.95
CA ALA A 72 5.14 9.42 -2.57
C ALA A 72 4.30 10.53 -1.92
N LYS A 73 4.89 11.72 -1.80
CA LYS A 73 4.17 12.93 -1.37
C LYS A 73 3.33 13.46 -2.53
N GLY A 74 2.17 12.84 -2.76
CA GLY A 74 1.33 13.07 -3.94
C GLY A 74 0.85 14.51 -4.13
N TYR A 75 0.80 15.32 -3.07
CA TYR A 75 0.47 16.74 -3.17
C TYR A 75 1.48 17.58 -3.98
N SER A 76 2.68 17.07 -4.21
CA SER A 76 3.70 17.70 -5.05
C SER A 76 3.68 17.21 -6.50
N GLN A 77 2.79 16.27 -6.84
CA GLN A 77 2.61 15.77 -8.20
C GLN A 77 1.68 16.68 -9.01
N VAL A 78 2.00 16.84 -10.29
CA VAL A 78 1.20 17.65 -11.23
C VAL A 78 0.56 16.74 -12.25
N HIS A 79 -0.76 16.86 -12.41
CA HIS A 79 -1.52 16.13 -13.42
C HIS A 79 -1.00 16.42 -14.83
N GLY A 80 -0.94 15.41 -15.67
CA GLY A 80 -0.39 15.51 -17.03
C GLY A 80 1.13 15.47 -17.13
N ILE A 81 1.84 15.59 -15.99
CA ILE A 81 3.31 15.51 -15.93
C ILE A 81 3.76 14.22 -15.23
N TYR A 82 3.16 13.91 -14.09
CA TYR A 82 3.53 12.75 -13.26
C TYR A 82 2.50 11.62 -13.34
N TYR A 83 1.24 11.93 -13.68
CA TYR A 83 0.16 10.96 -13.85
C TYR A 83 -0.93 11.52 -14.78
N ASN A 84 -1.62 10.64 -15.49
CA ASN A 84 -2.77 11.00 -16.33
C ASN A 84 -4.08 10.59 -15.67
N GLU A 85 -4.11 9.40 -15.07
CA GLU A 85 -5.29 8.84 -14.42
C GLU A 85 -4.93 8.25 -13.06
N THR A 86 -5.83 8.42 -12.08
CA THR A 86 -5.69 7.87 -10.73
C THR A 86 -6.90 7.04 -10.31
N PHE A 87 -7.72 6.61 -11.27
CA PHE A 87 -8.91 5.84 -10.97
C PHE A 87 -8.54 4.42 -10.52
N SER A 88 -9.02 4.05 -9.33
CA SER A 88 -8.94 2.69 -8.81
C SER A 88 -10.35 2.20 -8.51
N PRO A 89 -10.88 1.20 -9.26
CA PRO A 89 -12.23 0.72 -9.04
C PRO A 89 -12.30 -0.01 -7.68
N VAL A 90 -13.33 0.33 -6.91
CA VAL A 90 -13.67 -0.35 -5.65
C VAL A 90 -15.06 -0.93 -5.78
N ALA A 91 -15.21 -2.22 -5.48
CA ALA A 91 -16.52 -2.87 -5.48
C ALA A 91 -17.43 -2.24 -4.42
N LYS A 92 -18.65 -1.89 -4.81
CA LYS A 92 -19.68 -1.43 -3.86
C LYS A 92 -20.11 -2.61 -2.98
N MET A 93 -20.39 -2.34 -1.72
CA MET A 93 -20.83 -3.37 -0.77
C MET A 93 -22.11 -4.09 -1.23
N ASP A 94 -23.03 -3.38 -1.89
CA ASP A 94 -24.25 -3.97 -2.42
C ASP A 94 -23.98 -4.98 -3.54
N SER A 95 -22.97 -4.72 -4.38
CA SER A 95 -22.52 -5.67 -5.42
C SER A 95 -21.92 -6.93 -4.78
N VAL A 96 -21.14 -6.78 -3.70
CA VAL A 96 -20.59 -7.91 -2.95
C VAL A 96 -21.71 -8.74 -2.30
N ARG A 97 -22.70 -8.09 -1.69
CA ARG A 97 -23.85 -8.75 -1.08
C ARG A 97 -24.70 -9.51 -2.11
N LEU A 98 -24.95 -8.90 -3.28
CA LEU A 98 -25.65 -9.54 -4.38
C LEU A 98 -24.92 -10.79 -4.87
N ALA A 99 -23.60 -10.69 -5.09
CA ALA A 99 -22.76 -11.81 -5.50
C ALA A 99 -22.84 -12.96 -4.47
N LEU A 100 -22.71 -12.65 -3.19
CA LEU A 100 -22.81 -13.65 -2.11
C LEU A 100 -24.20 -14.30 -2.05
N ALA A 101 -25.27 -13.54 -2.28
CA ALA A 101 -26.63 -14.08 -2.32
C ALA A 101 -26.83 -15.07 -3.50
N ILE A 102 -26.31 -14.75 -4.67
CA ILE A 102 -26.35 -15.63 -5.84
C ILE A 102 -25.54 -16.90 -5.57
N VAL A 103 -24.36 -16.78 -5.03
CA VAL A 103 -23.48 -17.91 -4.70
C VAL A 103 -24.14 -18.83 -3.67
N ALA A 104 -24.76 -18.27 -2.63
CA ALA A 104 -25.49 -19.01 -1.62
C ALA A 104 -26.70 -19.77 -2.23
N SER A 105 -27.46 -19.13 -3.12
CA SER A 105 -28.62 -19.74 -3.80
C SER A 105 -28.21 -20.89 -4.73
N LYS A 106 -26.98 -20.85 -5.28
CA LYS A 106 -26.43 -21.88 -6.17
C LYS A 106 -25.58 -22.92 -5.44
N GLN A 107 -25.40 -22.76 -4.13
CA GLN A 107 -24.53 -23.61 -3.30
C GLN A 107 -23.09 -23.71 -3.84
N TRP A 108 -22.58 -22.61 -4.40
CA TRP A 108 -21.20 -22.55 -4.88
C TRP A 108 -20.23 -22.29 -3.72
N GLU A 109 -19.02 -22.79 -3.85
CA GLU A 109 -17.94 -22.46 -2.91
C GLU A 109 -17.45 -21.03 -3.13
N VAL A 110 -17.11 -20.36 -2.03
CA VAL A 110 -16.55 -18.99 -2.06
C VAL A 110 -15.11 -19.02 -1.58
N HIS A 111 -14.22 -18.50 -2.38
CA HIS A 111 -12.82 -18.31 -2.02
C HIS A 111 -12.54 -16.81 -1.90
N HIS A 112 -12.18 -16.37 -0.69
CA HIS A 112 -11.71 -15.01 -0.46
C HIS A 112 -10.17 -14.97 -0.61
N MET A 113 -9.69 -14.25 -1.60
CA MET A 113 -8.26 -14.10 -1.89
C MET A 113 -7.84 -12.64 -1.82
N ASP A 114 -6.66 -12.40 -1.28
CA ASP A 114 -6.03 -11.08 -1.28
C ASP A 114 -4.74 -11.11 -2.10
N LEU A 115 -4.63 -10.21 -3.08
CA LEU A 115 -3.43 -10.08 -3.89
C LEU A 115 -2.41 -9.19 -3.17
N LYS A 116 -1.26 -9.78 -2.89
CA LYS A 116 -0.12 -9.01 -2.37
C LYS A 116 0.34 -8.01 -3.43
N CYS A 117 0.44 -6.72 -3.07
CA CYS A 117 0.90 -5.66 -3.95
C CYS A 117 0.08 -5.53 -5.26
N ALA A 118 -1.25 -5.67 -5.19
CA ALA A 118 -2.13 -5.72 -6.35
C ALA A 118 -1.92 -4.58 -7.37
N LEU A 119 -1.73 -3.35 -6.90
CA LEU A 119 -1.53 -2.17 -7.76
C LEU A 119 -0.15 -2.16 -8.48
N MET A 120 0.81 -2.95 -8.00
CA MET A 120 2.14 -3.04 -8.59
C MET A 120 2.32 -4.25 -9.52
N ASN A 121 1.31 -5.12 -9.61
CA ASN A 121 1.34 -6.30 -10.47
C ASN A 121 0.84 -6.05 -11.88
N GLY A 122 0.30 -4.84 -12.15
CA GLY A 122 -0.10 -4.42 -13.48
C GLY A 122 1.09 -3.96 -14.32
N ALA A 123 1.14 -4.33 -15.60
CA ALA A 123 2.08 -3.72 -16.53
C ALA A 123 1.71 -2.25 -16.72
N PRO A 124 2.66 -1.30 -16.58
CA PRO A 124 2.37 0.09 -16.90
C PRO A 124 2.02 0.21 -18.38
N THR A 125 0.85 0.74 -18.67
CA THR A 125 0.52 1.18 -20.03
C THR A 125 1.35 2.41 -20.35
N LYS A 126 2.17 2.30 -21.40
CA LYS A 126 2.98 3.43 -21.89
C LYS A 126 2.09 4.51 -22.49
#